data_829c3afcf9f5d457480ec604e7a8df2a
#
_entry.id   829c3afcf9f5d457480ec604e7a8df2a
#
_cell.length_a   1.000
_cell.length_b   1.000
_cell.length_c   1.000
_cell.angle_alpha   90.00
_cell.angle_beta   90.00
_cell.angle_gamma   90.00
#
_symmetry.space_group_name_H-M   'P 1'
#
loop_
_entity.id
_entity.type
_entity.pdbx_description
1 polymer ?
#
loop_
_entity_poly.entity_id
_entity_poly.type
_entity_poly.pdbx_seq_one_letter_code
_entity_poly.pdbx_strand_id
1 'polypeptide(L)'
;MRGQFKNTVTELAEQDDRAIVILGDVSVYQFKAFQDRFPDRFYNMGICENALISVTAGLSAMGMHPFVHTIAPFLTERCVEQIKLDMCYNNFGGNIVTCGASFDYAWDGATHHTYMDLAIFRMLPGMEVIQPGSEAELDAMLRSQWSNGRPTYFRLSDHPHKIKTVTEFGRGTVFKDAGSKTTVVTAGPLLQNVLEGCQDLDVNILYFHTIKPIDRALLEQFRDTRFLVIHDAYGLREAVAELPGVSTYYHGLRDEFCSWYGTVHDIRAKLGLDTAGIRAFVQSHL
;
A
#
# COMPACT_ATOMS: atom_id res chain seq x y z
N MET A 1 -4.57 10.12 4.11
CA MET A 1 -4.33 9.12 5.19
C MET A 1 -3.27 9.52 6.23
N ARG A 2 -2.38 10.48 6.00
CA ARG A 2 -1.35 10.91 6.98
C ARG A 2 -1.94 11.38 8.32
N GLY A 3 -3.11 12.04 8.32
CA GLY A 3 -3.81 12.43 9.54
C GLY A 3 -4.24 11.24 10.40
N GLN A 4 -4.79 10.20 9.76
CA GLN A 4 -5.17 8.96 10.45
C GLN A 4 -3.94 8.22 10.99
N PHE A 5 -2.85 8.13 10.20
CA PHE A 5 -1.59 7.56 10.68
C PHE A 5 -1.12 8.22 11.97
N LYS A 6 -1.02 9.56 11.98
CA LYS A 6 -0.66 10.31 13.19
C LYS A 6 -1.59 10.01 14.38
N ASN A 7 -2.91 10.01 14.16
CA ASN A 7 -3.88 9.79 15.23
C ASN A 7 -3.72 8.40 15.83
N THR A 8 -3.72 7.35 14.99
CA THR A 8 -3.59 5.96 15.44
C THR A 8 -2.27 5.73 16.18
N VAL A 9 -1.15 6.21 15.64
CA VAL A 9 0.17 6.02 16.28
C VAL A 9 0.26 6.77 17.61
N THR A 10 -0.38 7.94 17.74
CA THR A 10 -0.44 8.66 19.01
C THR A 10 -1.18 7.85 20.06
N GLU A 11 -2.34 7.29 19.72
CA GLU A 11 -3.12 6.44 20.64
C GLU A 11 -2.38 5.14 21.00
N LEU A 12 -1.65 4.53 20.06
CA LEU A 12 -0.81 3.35 20.34
C LEU A 12 0.34 3.71 21.31
N ALA A 13 0.98 4.85 21.12
CA ALA A 13 2.05 5.33 22.00
C ALA A 13 1.57 5.70 23.41
N GLU A 14 0.28 6.00 23.59
CA GLU A 14 -0.33 6.15 24.91
C GLU A 14 -0.45 4.84 25.67
N GLN A 15 -0.56 3.72 24.93
CA GLN A 15 -0.80 2.41 25.48
C GLN A 15 0.48 1.58 25.66
N ASP A 16 1.52 1.88 24.86
CA ASP A 16 2.77 1.13 24.86
C ASP A 16 3.98 2.04 24.64
N ASP A 17 4.87 2.07 25.61
CA ASP A 17 6.08 2.91 25.61
C ASP A 17 7.11 2.49 24.56
N ARG A 18 6.95 1.34 23.92
CA ARG A 18 7.83 0.85 22.87
C ARG A 18 7.54 1.49 21.50
N ALA A 19 6.42 2.18 21.34
CA ALA A 19 6.10 2.90 20.11
C ALA A 19 7.00 4.13 19.93
N ILE A 20 7.79 4.16 18.85
CA ILE A 20 8.71 5.25 18.50
C ILE A 20 8.40 5.75 17.08
N VAL A 21 8.42 7.06 16.88
CA VAL A 21 8.24 7.70 15.56
C VAL A 21 9.56 8.26 15.05
N ILE A 22 9.93 7.90 13.82
CA ILE A 22 11.13 8.35 13.13
C ILE A 22 10.71 8.99 11.81
N LEU A 23 11.04 10.26 11.60
CA LEU A 23 10.68 11.00 10.40
C LEU A 23 11.90 11.36 9.55
N GLY A 24 11.72 11.31 8.22
CA GLY A 24 12.64 11.80 7.22
C GLY A 24 12.23 13.17 6.69
N ASP A 25 12.07 14.14 7.57
CA ASP A 25 11.71 15.55 7.28
C ASP A 25 10.33 15.75 6.61
N VAL A 26 9.48 14.75 6.67
CA VAL A 26 8.10 14.77 6.15
C VAL A 26 7.11 14.63 7.28
N SER A 27 5.97 15.35 7.21
CA SER A 27 4.90 15.36 8.22
C SER A 27 5.31 15.87 9.60
N VAL A 28 6.45 16.54 9.77
CA VAL A 28 7.00 17.01 11.06
C VAL A 28 5.98 17.87 11.82
N TYR A 29 5.37 18.86 11.14
CA TYR A 29 4.35 19.72 11.74
C TYR A 29 3.10 18.95 12.20
N GLN A 30 2.73 17.88 11.48
CA GLN A 30 1.60 17.05 11.85
C GLN A 30 1.85 16.28 13.15
N PHE A 31 3.11 15.89 13.40
CA PHE A 31 3.53 15.16 14.59
C PHE A 31 3.96 16.06 15.76
N LYS A 32 3.80 17.38 15.66
CA LYS A 32 4.22 18.31 16.74
C LYS A 32 3.61 17.96 18.10
N ALA A 33 2.32 17.66 18.15
CA ALA A 33 1.64 17.24 19.37
C ALA A 33 2.17 15.91 19.94
N PHE A 34 2.54 14.97 19.07
CA PHE A 34 3.21 13.72 19.46
C PHE A 34 4.58 14.01 20.07
N GLN A 35 5.39 14.84 19.41
CA GLN A 35 6.72 15.26 19.89
C GLN A 35 6.65 15.94 21.26
N ASP A 36 5.69 16.85 21.47
CA ASP A 36 5.53 17.56 22.74
C ASP A 36 5.14 16.63 23.89
N ARG A 37 4.36 15.59 23.58
CA ARG A 37 3.89 14.62 24.57
C ARG A 37 4.89 13.49 24.84
N PHE A 38 5.64 13.07 23.82
CA PHE A 38 6.58 11.95 23.87
C PHE A 38 7.95 12.34 23.28
N PRO A 39 8.67 13.33 23.90
CA PRO A 39 9.89 13.88 23.33
C PRO A 39 11.01 12.83 23.14
N ASP A 40 11.09 11.84 24.02
CA ASP A 40 12.10 10.77 23.95
C ASP A 40 11.72 9.63 22.99
N ARG A 41 10.56 9.72 22.33
CA ARG A 41 10.04 8.72 21.39
C ARG A 41 9.73 9.30 20.01
N PHE A 42 10.28 10.48 19.73
CA PHE A 42 10.14 11.16 18.44
C PHE A 42 11.49 11.66 17.94
N TYR A 43 11.85 11.26 16.73
CA TYR A 43 13.08 11.64 16.09
C TYR A 43 12.83 12.08 14.65
N ASN A 44 13.17 13.33 14.33
CA ASN A 44 13.30 13.77 12.95
C ASN A 44 14.78 13.73 12.56
N MET A 45 15.17 12.73 11.77
CA MET A 45 16.56 12.52 11.38
C MET A 45 16.95 13.29 10.11
N GLY A 46 15.99 13.99 9.48
CA GLY A 46 16.23 14.66 8.20
C GLY A 46 16.24 13.70 7.03
N ILE A 47 16.72 14.18 5.87
CA ILE A 47 16.69 13.46 4.59
C ILE A 47 17.89 12.49 4.51
N CYS A 48 17.76 11.33 5.13
CA CYS A 48 18.79 10.29 5.18
C CYS A 48 18.18 8.87 5.24
N GLU A 49 17.40 8.49 4.23
CA GLU A 49 16.48 7.37 4.25
C GLU A 49 17.16 6.02 4.52
N ASN A 50 18.37 5.80 4.00
CA ASN A 50 19.13 4.59 4.30
C ASN A 50 19.42 4.46 5.81
N ALA A 51 19.85 5.57 6.44
CA ALA A 51 20.08 5.61 7.88
C ALA A 51 18.78 5.45 8.69
N LEU A 52 17.67 6.02 8.20
CA LEU A 52 16.35 5.84 8.81
C LEU A 52 15.98 4.35 8.94
N ILE A 53 16.17 3.57 7.89
CA ILE A 53 15.90 2.12 7.91
C ILE A 53 16.84 1.37 8.85
N SER A 54 18.16 1.64 8.80
CA SER A 54 19.12 0.96 9.68
C SER A 54 18.87 1.28 11.16
N VAL A 55 18.52 2.53 11.49
CA VAL A 55 18.11 2.92 12.86
C VAL A 55 16.81 2.23 13.26
N THR A 56 15.82 2.15 12.35
CA THR A 56 14.57 1.43 12.58
C THR A 56 14.84 -0.03 12.94
N ALA A 57 15.70 -0.71 12.19
CA ALA A 57 16.09 -2.10 12.49
C ALA A 57 16.80 -2.22 13.84
N GLY A 58 17.72 -1.30 14.17
CA GLY A 58 18.42 -1.26 15.44
C GLY A 58 17.49 -1.07 16.64
N LEU A 59 16.52 -0.18 16.54
CA LEU A 59 15.47 0.02 17.56
C LEU A 59 14.60 -1.22 17.73
N SER A 60 14.22 -1.87 16.61
CA SER A 60 13.48 -3.14 16.67
C SER A 60 14.29 -4.24 17.35
N ALA A 61 15.60 -4.35 17.08
CA ALA A 61 16.49 -5.29 17.75
C ALA A 61 16.59 -5.06 19.28
N MET A 62 16.34 -3.82 19.73
CA MET A 62 16.26 -3.46 21.16
C MET A 62 14.85 -3.68 21.75
N GLY A 63 13.91 -4.25 21.02
CA GLY A 63 12.54 -4.55 21.46
C GLY A 63 11.56 -3.41 21.33
N MET A 64 11.93 -2.33 20.63
CA MET A 64 11.02 -1.22 20.32
C MET A 64 10.16 -1.54 19.09
N HIS A 65 9.07 -0.79 18.93
CA HIS A 65 8.17 -0.88 17.78
C HIS A 65 8.20 0.45 16.98
N PRO A 66 9.22 0.65 16.13
CA PRO A 66 9.40 1.89 15.42
C PRO A 66 8.43 2.04 14.24
N PHE A 67 8.01 3.29 14.01
CA PHE A 67 7.32 3.75 12.81
C PHE A 67 8.24 4.72 12.07
N VAL A 68 8.79 4.31 10.93
CA VAL A 68 9.60 5.16 10.06
C VAL A 68 8.75 5.73 8.95
N HIS A 69 8.83 7.07 8.72
CA HIS A 69 7.94 7.75 7.78
C HIS A 69 8.67 8.81 6.95
N THR A 70 8.50 8.72 5.64
CA THR A 70 8.80 9.75 4.63
C THR A 70 8.08 9.45 3.32
N ILE A 71 8.49 10.08 2.20
CA ILE A 71 7.90 9.90 0.87
C ILE A 71 8.30 8.53 0.30
N ALA A 72 7.35 7.89 -0.38
CA ALA A 72 7.43 6.50 -0.78
C ALA A 72 8.67 6.12 -1.62
N PRO A 73 9.01 6.75 -2.78
CA PRO A 73 10.14 6.30 -3.59
C PRO A 73 11.47 6.41 -2.84
N PHE A 74 11.59 7.38 -1.94
CA PHE A 74 12.84 7.61 -1.21
C PHE A 74 13.06 6.58 -0.11
N LEU A 75 11.99 6.15 0.56
CA LEU A 75 12.12 5.15 1.60
C LEU A 75 12.11 3.71 1.04
N THR A 76 11.44 3.49 -0.08
CA THR A 76 11.28 2.15 -0.66
C THR A 76 12.41 1.83 -1.66
N GLU A 77 12.47 2.52 -2.78
CA GLU A 77 13.40 2.19 -3.87
C GLU A 77 14.86 2.45 -3.49
N ARG A 78 15.14 3.57 -2.79
CA ARG A 78 16.49 3.95 -2.35
C ARG A 78 17.03 3.02 -1.26
N CYS A 79 16.17 2.45 -0.42
CA CYS A 79 16.55 1.70 0.78
C CYS A 79 16.36 0.18 0.66
N VAL A 80 16.19 -0.36 -0.54
CA VAL A 80 15.93 -1.80 -0.76
C VAL A 80 16.97 -2.68 -0.07
N GLU A 81 18.25 -2.32 -0.12
CA GLU A 81 19.33 -3.09 0.51
C GLU A 81 19.20 -3.12 2.03
N GLN A 82 19.00 -1.96 2.67
CA GLN A 82 18.86 -1.86 4.12
C GLN A 82 17.61 -2.60 4.59
N ILE A 83 16.48 -2.45 3.90
CA ILE A 83 15.26 -3.18 4.25
C ILE A 83 15.46 -4.69 4.11
N LYS A 84 16.13 -5.14 3.03
CA LYS A 84 16.43 -6.54 2.80
C LYS A 84 17.33 -7.12 3.89
N LEU A 85 18.43 -6.43 4.23
CA LEU A 85 19.48 -6.96 5.10
C LEU A 85 19.18 -6.63 6.57
N ASP A 86 18.94 -5.36 6.90
CA ASP A 86 18.84 -4.95 8.30
C ASP A 86 17.51 -5.40 8.94
N MET A 87 16.42 -5.41 8.16
CA MET A 87 15.09 -5.81 8.66
C MET A 87 14.75 -7.27 8.29
N CYS A 88 14.59 -7.57 6.98
CA CYS A 88 14.05 -8.87 6.57
C CYS A 88 15.00 -10.04 6.86
N TYR A 89 16.29 -9.94 6.51
CA TYR A 89 17.26 -11.00 6.72
C TYR A 89 17.52 -11.27 8.20
N ASN A 90 17.61 -10.22 9.01
CA ASN A 90 17.79 -10.33 10.46
C ASN A 90 16.48 -10.60 11.20
N ASN A 91 15.35 -10.65 10.51
CA ASN A 91 14.02 -10.82 11.08
C ASN A 91 13.70 -9.81 12.19
N PHE A 92 14.09 -8.55 11.99
CA PHE A 92 13.71 -7.43 12.84
C PHE A 92 12.45 -6.77 12.29
N GLY A 93 11.50 -6.51 13.18
CA GLY A 93 10.25 -5.84 12.86
C GLY A 93 10.41 -4.35 12.54
N GLY A 94 9.29 -3.65 12.56
CA GLY A 94 9.21 -2.22 12.33
C GLY A 94 8.24 -1.86 11.21
N ASN A 95 7.67 -0.67 11.33
CA ASN A 95 6.60 -0.21 10.47
C ASN A 95 7.14 0.85 9.50
N ILE A 96 7.27 0.47 8.23
CA ILE A 96 7.65 1.37 7.14
C ILE A 96 6.37 2.02 6.62
N VAL A 97 6.13 3.27 6.97
CA VAL A 97 4.92 4.00 6.61
C VAL A 97 5.28 5.10 5.63
N THR A 98 4.80 5.02 4.39
CA THR A 98 5.12 6.01 3.37
C THR A 98 3.90 6.83 2.95
N CYS A 99 4.11 8.05 2.46
CA CYS A 99 3.11 8.84 1.74
C CYS A 99 3.53 9.06 0.29
N GLY A 100 2.60 9.49 -0.55
CA GLY A 100 2.88 9.71 -1.96
C GLY A 100 2.83 8.42 -2.79
N ALA A 101 1.84 7.57 -2.55
CA ALA A 101 1.64 6.33 -3.30
C ALA A 101 1.31 6.59 -4.77
N SER A 102 1.76 5.73 -5.66
CA SER A 102 1.51 5.78 -7.12
C SER A 102 1.86 7.14 -7.72
N PHE A 103 0.87 7.95 -8.01
CA PHE A 103 0.99 9.26 -8.66
C PHE A 103 0.43 10.38 -7.79
N ASP A 104 0.39 10.20 -6.47
CA ASP A 104 -0.13 11.24 -5.56
C ASP A 104 0.62 12.57 -5.73
N TYR A 105 1.93 12.51 -6.04
CA TYR A 105 2.79 13.68 -6.32
C TYR A 105 3.11 13.82 -7.81
N ALA A 106 2.10 13.63 -8.66
CA ALA A 106 2.26 13.69 -10.11
C ALA A 106 2.85 15.02 -10.62
N TRP A 107 2.61 16.13 -9.90
CA TRP A 107 3.18 17.44 -10.23
C TRP A 107 4.70 17.53 -10.06
N ASP A 108 5.31 16.66 -9.21
CA ASP A 108 6.76 16.58 -9.02
C ASP A 108 7.45 15.67 -10.05
N GLY A 109 6.66 14.93 -10.84
CA GLY A 109 7.12 14.08 -11.92
C GLY A 109 7.76 12.77 -11.47
N ALA A 110 8.51 12.14 -12.36
CA ALA A 110 8.98 10.76 -12.23
C ALA A 110 9.81 10.48 -10.97
N THR A 111 10.49 11.48 -10.40
CA THR A 111 11.27 11.32 -9.15
C THR A 111 10.42 11.05 -7.92
N HIS A 112 9.12 11.37 -7.99
CA HIS A 112 8.16 11.21 -6.90
C HIS A 112 7.07 10.16 -7.22
N HIS A 113 7.08 9.57 -8.41
CA HIS A 113 6.19 8.47 -8.74
C HIS A 113 6.64 7.19 -8.05
N THR A 114 5.69 6.45 -7.46
CA THR A 114 5.99 5.22 -6.72
C THR A 114 5.04 4.11 -7.19
N TYR A 115 5.51 3.26 -8.06
CA TYR A 115 4.69 2.18 -8.62
C TYR A 115 5.40 0.81 -8.66
N MET A 116 6.67 0.74 -8.24
CA MET A 116 7.45 -0.50 -8.16
C MET A 116 7.51 -1.07 -6.73
N ASP A 117 7.24 -0.27 -5.73
CA ASP A 117 7.39 -0.53 -4.30
C ASP A 117 6.69 -1.81 -3.84
N LEU A 118 5.43 -2.02 -4.21
CA LEU A 118 4.69 -3.22 -3.83
C LEU A 118 5.33 -4.48 -4.41
N ALA A 119 5.78 -4.46 -5.68
CA ALA A 119 6.46 -5.58 -6.31
C ALA A 119 7.78 -5.89 -5.63
N ILE A 120 8.61 -4.87 -5.36
CA ILE A 120 9.90 -5.00 -4.67
C ILE A 120 9.69 -5.65 -3.30
N PHE A 121 8.78 -5.12 -2.49
CA PHE A 121 8.59 -5.61 -1.13
C PHE A 121 7.92 -6.98 -1.07
N ARG A 122 7.08 -7.31 -2.05
CA ARG A 122 6.55 -8.68 -2.16
C ARG A 122 7.63 -9.73 -2.33
N MET A 123 8.74 -9.42 -3.00
CA MET A 123 9.86 -10.36 -3.19
C MET A 123 10.68 -10.57 -1.92
N LEU A 124 10.64 -9.67 -0.94
CA LEU A 124 11.43 -9.79 0.29
C LEU A 124 10.82 -10.82 1.24
N PRO A 125 11.54 -11.87 1.66
CA PRO A 125 11.05 -12.82 2.65
C PRO A 125 10.70 -12.13 3.97
N GLY A 126 9.61 -12.56 4.62
CA GLY A 126 9.18 -12.03 5.92
C GLY A 126 8.49 -10.66 5.89
N MET A 127 8.62 -9.88 4.82
CA MET A 127 7.97 -8.58 4.65
C MET A 127 6.45 -8.74 4.52
N GLU A 128 5.69 -7.92 5.23
CA GLU A 128 4.25 -7.73 5.03
C GLU A 128 4.02 -6.46 4.21
N VAL A 129 3.01 -6.48 3.32
CA VAL A 129 2.74 -5.38 2.39
C VAL A 129 1.27 -5.02 2.43
N ILE A 130 0.96 -3.81 2.90
CA ILE A 130 -0.38 -3.29 3.11
C ILE A 130 -0.56 -2.00 2.31
N GLN A 131 -1.61 -1.94 1.50
CA GLN A 131 -2.03 -0.77 0.75
C GLN A 131 -3.47 -0.42 1.12
N PRO A 132 -3.69 0.29 2.21
CA PRO A 132 -5.06 0.69 2.57
C PRO A 132 -5.62 1.65 1.53
N GLY A 133 -6.88 1.49 1.17
CA GLY A 133 -7.61 2.41 0.30
C GLY A 133 -8.40 3.46 1.08
N SER A 134 -8.59 3.25 2.40
CA SER A 134 -9.35 4.15 3.27
C SER A 134 -8.65 4.38 4.61
N GLU A 135 -9.07 5.43 5.32
CA GLU A 135 -8.58 5.73 6.67
C GLU A 135 -8.98 4.65 7.69
N ALA A 136 -10.16 4.05 7.51
CA ALA A 136 -10.64 2.97 8.38
C ALA A 136 -9.79 1.69 8.22
N GLU A 137 -9.40 1.35 6.99
CA GLU A 137 -8.48 0.24 6.74
C GLU A 137 -7.11 0.52 7.35
N LEU A 138 -6.58 1.73 7.17
CA LEU A 138 -5.29 2.11 7.74
C LEU A 138 -5.30 2.00 9.27
N ASP A 139 -6.34 2.53 9.93
CA ASP A 139 -6.46 2.45 11.39
C ASP A 139 -6.47 0.99 11.87
N ALA A 140 -7.30 0.15 11.27
CA ALA A 140 -7.41 -1.26 11.64
C ALA A 140 -6.10 -2.03 11.39
N MET A 141 -5.44 -1.80 10.26
CA MET A 141 -4.18 -2.45 9.92
C MET A 141 -3.03 -2.01 10.83
N LEU A 142 -2.92 -0.72 11.13
CA LEU A 142 -1.93 -0.24 12.10
C LEU A 142 -2.14 -0.90 13.46
N ARG A 143 -3.36 -0.86 14.01
CA ARG A 143 -3.66 -1.45 15.32
C ARG A 143 -3.38 -2.95 15.40
N SER A 144 -3.62 -3.67 14.31
CA SER A 144 -3.45 -5.13 14.30
C SER A 144 -2.01 -5.58 14.00
N GLN A 145 -1.20 -4.77 13.27
CA GLN A 145 0.09 -5.22 12.77
C GLN A 145 1.32 -4.50 13.39
N TRP A 146 1.16 -3.33 14.01
CA TRP A 146 2.27 -2.46 14.41
C TRP A 146 3.32 -3.10 15.33
N SER A 147 2.94 -4.12 16.11
CA SER A 147 3.81 -4.76 17.12
C SER A 147 3.95 -6.28 16.91
N ASN A 148 3.68 -6.78 15.70
CA ASN A 148 3.73 -8.20 15.37
C ASN A 148 5.15 -8.78 15.21
N GLY A 149 6.18 -7.94 15.31
CA GLY A 149 7.58 -8.33 15.19
C GLY A 149 8.08 -8.57 13.76
N ARG A 150 7.25 -8.24 12.74
CA ARG A 150 7.61 -8.36 11.33
C ARG A 150 7.89 -7.01 10.70
N PRO A 151 8.76 -6.94 9.68
CA PRO A 151 8.85 -5.75 8.84
C PRO A 151 7.54 -5.58 8.06
N THR A 152 6.82 -4.49 8.30
CA THR A 152 5.51 -4.22 7.70
C THR A 152 5.53 -2.91 6.93
N TYR A 153 5.15 -2.95 5.67
CA TYR A 153 5.04 -1.79 4.79
C TYR A 153 3.58 -1.32 4.71
N PHE A 154 3.36 -0.05 5.05
CA PHE A 154 2.08 0.65 4.92
C PHE A 154 2.20 1.72 3.83
N ARG A 155 1.54 1.52 2.71
CA ARG A 155 1.55 2.39 1.55
C ARG A 155 0.38 3.36 1.58
N LEU A 156 0.61 4.61 2.00
CA LEU A 156 -0.45 5.60 2.13
C LEU A 156 -0.62 6.44 0.87
N SER A 157 -1.88 6.70 0.51
CA SER A 157 -2.25 7.65 -0.53
C SER A 157 -2.92 8.89 0.08
N ASP A 158 -2.78 10.03 -0.60
CA ASP A 158 -3.49 11.26 -0.28
C ASP A 158 -4.92 11.30 -0.87
N HIS A 159 -5.31 10.24 -1.62
CA HIS A 159 -6.62 10.10 -2.29
C HIS A 159 -7.41 8.86 -1.80
N PRO A 160 -7.70 8.74 -0.48
CA PRO A 160 -8.44 7.60 0.04
C PRO A 160 -9.90 7.59 -0.45
N HIS A 161 -10.45 6.39 -0.66
CA HIS A 161 -11.89 6.23 -0.82
C HIS A 161 -12.63 6.24 0.52
N LYS A 162 -13.97 6.37 0.48
CA LYS A 162 -14.86 6.31 1.65
C LYS A 162 -15.75 5.06 1.69
N ILE A 163 -15.43 4.08 0.87
CA ILE A 163 -16.20 2.85 0.73
C ILE A 163 -15.88 1.95 1.93
N LYS A 164 -16.93 1.33 2.48
CA LYS A 164 -16.78 0.36 3.58
C LYS A 164 -16.29 -0.97 3.03
N THR A 165 -15.23 -1.49 3.63
CA THR A 165 -14.56 -2.74 3.27
C THR A 165 -14.39 -3.65 4.49
N VAL A 166 -13.95 -4.88 4.27
CA VAL A 166 -13.41 -5.72 5.36
C VAL A 166 -12.09 -5.09 5.80
N THR A 167 -11.87 -5.00 7.11
CA THR A 167 -10.68 -4.39 7.72
C THR A 167 -9.83 -5.39 8.51
N GLU A 168 -9.95 -6.69 8.21
CA GLU A 168 -9.13 -7.74 8.81
C GLU A 168 -7.88 -7.99 7.96
N PHE A 169 -6.71 -8.04 8.60
CA PHE A 169 -5.42 -8.27 7.93
C PHE A 169 -5.43 -9.57 7.12
N GLY A 170 -4.96 -9.51 5.89
CA GLY A 170 -4.88 -10.65 4.98
C GLY A 170 -6.24 -11.09 4.40
N ARG A 171 -7.32 -10.34 4.62
CA ARG A 171 -8.65 -10.66 4.08
C ARG A 171 -9.04 -9.69 2.97
N GLY A 172 -9.60 -10.25 1.90
CA GLY A 172 -10.19 -9.46 0.82
C GLY A 172 -11.69 -9.22 1.00
N THR A 173 -12.24 -8.33 0.17
CA THR A 173 -13.67 -8.01 0.12
C THR A 173 -14.27 -8.42 -1.22
N VAL A 174 -15.38 -9.15 -1.20
CA VAL A 174 -16.20 -9.39 -2.39
C VAL A 174 -17.21 -8.25 -2.50
N PHE A 175 -17.04 -7.38 -3.49
CA PHE A 175 -18.01 -6.31 -3.78
C PHE A 175 -19.15 -6.75 -4.67
N LYS A 176 -18.87 -7.68 -5.58
CA LYS A 176 -19.87 -8.23 -6.48
C LYS A 176 -19.51 -9.68 -6.79
N ASP A 177 -20.46 -10.56 -6.60
CA ASP A 177 -20.44 -11.94 -7.09
C ASP A 177 -21.64 -12.11 -8.04
N ALA A 178 -21.37 -12.00 -9.34
CA ALA A 178 -22.36 -12.13 -10.39
C ALA A 178 -22.44 -13.56 -10.95
N GLY A 179 -21.64 -14.48 -10.45
CA GLY A 179 -21.47 -15.79 -11.06
C GLY A 179 -20.83 -15.75 -12.46
N SER A 180 -20.18 -14.62 -12.77
CA SER A 180 -19.54 -14.36 -14.07
C SER A 180 -18.27 -15.18 -14.25
N LYS A 181 -17.91 -15.43 -15.53
CA LYS A 181 -16.62 -16.02 -15.90
C LYS A 181 -15.46 -15.01 -15.88
N THR A 182 -15.73 -13.77 -15.52
CA THR A 182 -14.74 -12.69 -15.44
C THR A 182 -14.76 -12.07 -14.04
N THR A 183 -13.59 -12.00 -13.40
CA THR A 183 -13.40 -11.41 -12.05
C THR A 183 -12.43 -10.24 -12.15
N VAL A 184 -12.90 -9.05 -11.80
CA VAL A 184 -12.08 -7.85 -11.67
C VAL A 184 -11.43 -7.84 -10.29
N VAL A 185 -10.12 -7.61 -10.25
CA VAL A 185 -9.34 -7.53 -9.00
C VAL A 185 -8.67 -6.16 -8.92
N THR A 186 -8.82 -5.49 -7.78
CA THR A 186 -8.16 -4.21 -7.51
C THR A 186 -7.72 -4.09 -6.06
N ALA A 187 -6.93 -3.05 -5.76
CA ALA A 187 -6.46 -2.76 -4.40
C ALA A 187 -6.36 -1.25 -4.15
N GLY A 188 -6.39 -0.89 -2.87
CA GLY A 188 -6.12 0.47 -2.41
C GLY A 188 -7.10 1.52 -2.96
N PRO A 189 -6.63 2.76 -3.17
CA PRO A 189 -7.50 3.88 -3.54
C PRO A 189 -8.22 3.77 -4.89
N LEU A 190 -7.81 2.85 -5.76
CA LEU A 190 -8.40 2.70 -7.10
C LEU A 190 -9.80 2.04 -7.07
N LEU A 191 -10.22 1.50 -5.93
CA LEU A 191 -11.50 0.84 -5.74
C LEU A 191 -12.69 1.66 -6.26
N GLN A 192 -12.73 2.97 -5.98
CA GLN A 192 -13.81 3.84 -6.41
C GLN A 192 -13.99 3.82 -7.94
N ASN A 193 -12.88 4.00 -8.68
CA ASN A 193 -12.90 4.01 -10.14
C ASN A 193 -13.34 2.66 -10.72
N VAL A 194 -12.93 1.57 -10.09
CA VAL A 194 -13.31 0.20 -10.51
C VAL A 194 -14.80 -0.05 -10.31
N LEU A 195 -15.35 0.29 -9.15
CA LEU A 195 -16.77 0.09 -8.87
C LEU A 195 -17.65 0.91 -9.83
N GLU A 196 -17.28 2.17 -10.08
CA GLU A 196 -18.00 3.03 -11.03
C GLU A 196 -17.88 2.51 -12.47
N GLY A 197 -16.67 2.11 -12.91
CA GLY A 197 -16.44 1.60 -14.25
C GLY A 197 -17.14 0.27 -14.54
N CYS A 198 -17.35 -0.56 -13.51
CA CYS A 198 -17.93 -1.89 -13.61
C CYS A 198 -19.41 -1.96 -13.17
N GLN A 199 -20.06 -0.82 -12.88
CA GLN A 199 -21.38 -0.77 -12.23
C GLN A 199 -22.41 -1.70 -12.87
N ASP A 200 -22.55 -1.66 -14.21
CA ASP A 200 -23.58 -2.41 -14.98
C ASP A 200 -23.00 -3.63 -15.72
N LEU A 201 -21.71 -3.94 -15.53
CA LEU A 201 -21.06 -5.04 -16.24
C LEU A 201 -21.29 -6.36 -15.53
N ASP A 202 -21.40 -7.45 -16.29
CA ASP A 202 -21.51 -8.81 -15.76
C ASP A 202 -20.11 -9.34 -15.38
N VAL A 203 -19.62 -8.90 -14.20
CA VAL A 203 -18.32 -9.28 -13.64
C VAL A 203 -18.43 -9.48 -12.14
N ASN A 204 -17.58 -10.36 -11.59
CA ASN A 204 -17.30 -10.38 -10.16
C ASN A 204 -16.29 -9.28 -9.84
N ILE A 205 -16.30 -8.73 -8.60
CA ILE A 205 -15.35 -7.68 -8.18
C ILE A 205 -14.77 -8.06 -6.82
N LEU A 206 -13.46 -8.22 -6.78
CA LEU A 206 -12.68 -8.48 -5.57
C LEU A 206 -11.76 -7.30 -5.28
N TYR A 207 -11.64 -6.99 -4.00
CA TYR A 207 -10.80 -5.90 -3.50
C TYR A 207 -9.87 -6.37 -2.39
N PHE A 208 -8.64 -5.85 -2.39
CA PHE A 208 -7.62 -6.17 -1.38
C PHE A 208 -6.97 -4.91 -0.83
N HIS A 209 -6.79 -4.84 0.48
CA HIS A 209 -5.92 -3.86 1.14
C HIS A 209 -4.60 -4.49 1.62
N THR A 210 -4.52 -5.82 1.69
CA THR A 210 -3.29 -6.56 1.99
C THR A 210 -2.81 -7.26 0.74
N ILE A 211 -1.58 -6.92 0.32
CA ILE A 211 -0.97 -7.46 -0.90
C ILE A 211 -0.06 -8.64 -0.58
N LYS A 212 0.50 -8.67 0.64
CA LYS A 212 1.29 -9.80 1.14
C LYS A 212 1.11 -9.92 2.67
N PRO A 213 0.55 -11.04 3.14
CA PRO A 213 -0.06 -12.13 2.36
C PRO A 213 -1.36 -11.69 1.68
N ILE A 214 -1.58 -12.09 0.45
CA ILE A 214 -2.88 -11.89 -0.20
C ILE A 214 -3.88 -12.97 0.28
N ASP A 215 -5.18 -12.64 0.31
CA ASP A 215 -6.23 -13.62 0.63
C ASP A 215 -6.37 -14.67 -0.48
N ARG A 216 -5.53 -15.69 -0.38
CA ARG A 216 -5.47 -16.78 -1.33
C ARG A 216 -6.75 -17.63 -1.33
N ALA A 217 -7.37 -17.78 -0.15
CA ALA A 217 -8.61 -18.54 -0.01
C ALA A 217 -9.77 -17.87 -0.75
N LEU A 218 -9.81 -16.53 -0.74
CA LEU A 218 -10.77 -15.78 -1.53
C LEU A 218 -10.52 -15.93 -3.03
N LEU A 219 -9.26 -15.79 -3.49
CA LEU A 219 -8.91 -15.97 -4.90
C LEU A 219 -9.27 -17.38 -5.42
N GLU A 220 -9.06 -18.41 -4.61
CA GLU A 220 -9.41 -19.81 -4.95
C GLU A 220 -10.91 -20.00 -5.22
N GLN A 221 -11.80 -19.23 -4.59
CA GLN A 221 -13.25 -19.31 -4.85
C GLN A 221 -13.61 -18.87 -6.27
N PHE A 222 -12.77 -18.05 -6.90
CA PHE A 222 -12.98 -17.50 -8.24
C PHE A 222 -11.99 -18.08 -9.28
N ARG A 223 -11.25 -19.14 -8.95
CA ARG A 223 -10.16 -19.69 -9.77
C ARG A 223 -10.56 -20.10 -11.19
N ASP A 224 -11.81 -20.48 -11.39
CA ASP A 224 -12.36 -20.92 -12.69
C ASP A 224 -12.84 -19.74 -13.55
N THR A 225 -12.49 -18.51 -13.15
CA THR A 225 -12.78 -17.28 -13.88
C THR A 225 -11.49 -16.70 -14.49
N ARG A 226 -11.66 -15.78 -15.43
CA ARG A 226 -10.59 -14.94 -15.95
C ARG A 226 -10.38 -13.74 -15.00
N PHE A 227 -9.17 -13.56 -14.48
CA PHE A 227 -8.86 -12.42 -13.65
C PHE A 227 -8.43 -11.21 -14.47
N LEU A 228 -9.12 -10.08 -14.32
CA LEU A 228 -8.74 -8.79 -14.84
C LEU A 228 -8.19 -7.95 -13.68
N VAL A 229 -6.87 -7.85 -13.58
CA VAL A 229 -6.21 -7.11 -12.51
C VAL A 229 -6.02 -5.66 -12.94
N ILE A 230 -6.66 -4.74 -12.22
CA ILE A 230 -6.66 -3.30 -12.51
C ILE A 230 -5.97 -2.58 -11.36
N HIS A 231 -4.79 -2.00 -11.63
CA HIS A 231 -4.00 -1.36 -10.58
C HIS A 231 -3.00 -0.32 -11.13
N ASP A 232 -2.68 0.69 -10.32
CA ASP A 232 -1.74 1.78 -10.64
C ASP A 232 -0.32 1.55 -10.07
N ALA A 233 0.01 0.29 -9.72
CA ALA A 233 1.34 -0.15 -9.32
C ALA A 233 1.55 -1.63 -9.68
N TYR A 234 2.81 -2.04 -9.82
CA TYR A 234 3.16 -3.47 -9.93
C TYR A 234 3.04 -4.15 -8.56
N GLY A 235 2.81 -5.47 -8.55
CA GLY A 235 2.75 -6.27 -7.32
C GLY A 235 1.41 -6.99 -7.11
N LEU A 236 0.27 -6.34 -7.39
CA LEU A 236 -1.04 -6.99 -7.24
C LEU A 236 -1.25 -8.10 -8.29
N ARG A 237 -0.91 -7.83 -9.56
CA ARG A 237 -0.99 -8.84 -10.64
C ARG A 237 -0.16 -10.07 -10.29
N GLU A 238 1.06 -9.86 -9.85
CA GLU A 238 1.99 -10.94 -9.48
C GLU A 238 1.44 -11.74 -8.29
N ALA A 239 0.76 -11.07 -7.33
CA ALA A 239 0.11 -11.74 -6.21
C ALA A 239 -1.03 -12.68 -6.66
N VAL A 240 -1.84 -12.22 -7.60
CA VAL A 240 -2.93 -13.03 -8.17
C VAL A 240 -2.37 -14.18 -9.03
N ALA A 241 -1.34 -13.90 -9.82
CA ALA A 241 -0.72 -14.88 -10.72
C ALA A 241 0.04 -16.02 -10.00
N GLU A 242 0.33 -15.86 -8.70
CA GLU A 242 0.84 -16.98 -7.87
C GLU A 242 -0.18 -18.11 -7.66
N LEU A 243 -1.44 -17.88 -7.95
CA LEU A 243 -2.45 -18.92 -7.94
C LEU A 243 -2.26 -19.82 -9.17
N PRO A 244 -1.97 -21.13 -9.02
CA PRO A 244 -1.66 -21.99 -10.15
C PRO A 244 -2.85 -22.16 -11.10
N GLY A 245 -2.57 -22.09 -12.40
CA GLY A 245 -3.55 -22.38 -13.45
C GLY A 245 -4.56 -21.29 -13.74
N VAL A 246 -4.41 -20.10 -13.16
CA VAL A 246 -5.30 -18.97 -13.44
C VAL A 246 -4.84 -18.16 -14.65
N SER A 247 -5.80 -17.56 -15.37
CA SER A 247 -5.54 -16.62 -16.46
C SER A 247 -5.68 -15.20 -15.93
N THR A 248 -4.60 -14.40 -16.03
CA THR A 248 -4.58 -13.01 -15.57
C THR A 248 -4.32 -12.04 -16.71
N TYR A 249 -5.13 -11.00 -16.81
CA TYR A 249 -4.92 -9.85 -17.69
C TYR A 249 -4.71 -8.62 -16.82
N TYR A 250 -3.79 -7.76 -17.21
CA TYR A 250 -3.42 -6.57 -16.44
C TYR A 250 -3.80 -5.30 -17.18
N HIS A 251 -4.40 -4.36 -16.44
CA HIS A 251 -4.65 -3.01 -16.91
C HIS A 251 -4.05 -2.01 -15.92
N GLY A 252 -3.12 -1.20 -16.40
CA GLY A 252 -2.41 -0.24 -15.58
C GLY A 252 -1.16 0.27 -16.27
N LEU A 253 -0.03 0.10 -15.61
CA LEU A 253 1.27 0.57 -16.09
C LEU A 253 1.73 -0.22 -17.33
N ARG A 254 2.40 0.50 -18.23
CA ARG A 254 3.06 -0.05 -19.41
C ARG A 254 4.56 -0.17 -19.15
N ASP A 255 5.29 -0.83 -20.05
CA ASP A 255 6.75 -0.90 -20.00
C ASP A 255 7.36 0.42 -20.51
N GLU A 256 7.04 1.52 -19.79
CA GLU A 256 7.52 2.87 -20.06
C GLU A 256 7.53 3.71 -18.78
N PHE A 257 8.46 4.64 -18.66
CA PHE A 257 8.42 5.62 -17.58
C PHE A 257 7.25 6.59 -17.77
N CYS A 258 6.50 6.82 -16.70
CA CYS A 258 5.49 7.86 -16.68
C CYS A 258 6.19 9.23 -16.60
N SER A 259 6.37 9.87 -17.75
CA SER A 259 7.05 11.16 -17.89
C SER A 259 6.10 12.36 -17.83
N TRP A 260 4.84 12.14 -17.49
CA TRP A 260 3.80 13.18 -17.43
C TRP A 260 3.77 13.87 -16.07
N TYR A 261 3.38 15.14 -16.11
CA TYR A 261 3.07 15.97 -14.94
C TYR A 261 1.58 16.23 -14.90
N GLY A 262 1.07 16.64 -13.74
CA GLY A 262 -0.33 16.99 -13.55
C GLY A 262 -0.86 16.52 -12.20
N THR A 263 -2.14 16.21 -12.15
CA THR A 263 -2.79 15.61 -10.98
C THR A 263 -2.80 14.08 -11.11
N VAL A 264 -3.08 13.37 -10.02
CA VAL A 264 -3.29 11.92 -10.05
C VAL A 264 -4.40 11.53 -11.05
N HIS A 265 -5.43 12.35 -11.19
CA HIS A 265 -6.52 12.12 -12.14
C HIS A 265 -6.05 12.21 -13.60
N ASP A 266 -5.18 13.19 -13.92
CA ASP A 266 -4.60 13.33 -15.26
C ASP A 266 -3.77 12.10 -15.63
N ILE A 267 -2.95 11.60 -14.70
CA ILE A 267 -2.14 10.41 -14.94
C ILE A 267 -3.02 9.17 -15.08
N ARG A 268 -4.00 8.99 -14.19
CA ARG A 268 -4.95 7.85 -14.29
C ARG A 268 -5.71 7.87 -15.61
N ALA A 269 -6.16 9.02 -16.08
CA ALA A 269 -6.83 9.14 -17.39
C ALA A 269 -5.90 8.73 -18.55
N LYS A 270 -4.63 9.17 -18.54
CA LYS A 270 -3.64 8.77 -19.55
C LYS A 270 -3.33 7.29 -19.54
N LEU A 271 -3.36 6.65 -18.37
CA LEU A 271 -3.17 5.20 -18.21
C LEU A 271 -4.45 4.39 -18.47
N GLY A 272 -5.60 5.06 -18.70
CA GLY A 272 -6.90 4.40 -18.79
C GLY A 272 -7.41 3.85 -17.46
N LEU A 273 -6.94 4.38 -16.35
CA LEU A 273 -7.32 3.99 -14.98
C LEU A 273 -8.41 4.91 -14.39
N ASP A 274 -8.96 5.79 -15.19
CA ASP A 274 -10.22 6.48 -14.89
C ASP A 274 -11.43 5.56 -15.12
N THR A 275 -12.60 5.97 -14.68
CA THR A 275 -13.84 5.19 -14.80
C THR A 275 -14.14 4.74 -16.24
N ALA A 276 -13.91 5.62 -17.24
CA ALA A 276 -14.16 5.33 -18.64
C ALA A 276 -13.17 4.31 -19.23
N GLY A 277 -11.88 4.48 -18.95
CA GLY A 277 -10.82 3.58 -19.41
C GLY A 277 -10.95 2.19 -18.79
N ILE A 278 -11.24 2.10 -17.49
CA ILE A 278 -11.52 0.83 -16.81
C ILE A 278 -12.71 0.13 -17.44
N ARG A 279 -13.81 0.86 -17.68
CA ARG A 279 -15.00 0.30 -18.35
C ARG A 279 -14.67 -0.26 -19.73
N ALA A 280 -13.96 0.50 -20.55
CA ALA A 280 -13.57 0.07 -21.90
C ALA A 280 -12.70 -1.19 -21.87
N PHE A 281 -11.72 -1.24 -20.96
CA PHE A 281 -10.87 -2.42 -20.77
C PHE A 281 -11.68 -3.66 -20.37
N VAL A 282 -12.56 -3.54 -19.37
CA VAL A 282 -13.37 -4.67 -18.90
C VAL A 282 -14.31 -5.15 -20.01
N GLN A 283 -14.98 -4.25 -20.71
CA GLN A 283 -15.88 -4.61 -21.83
C GLN A 283 -15.17 -5.35 -22.96
N SER A 284 -13.91 -5.02 -23.24
CA SER A 284 -13.14 -5.71 -24.28
C SER A 284 -12.73 -7.14 -23.89
N HIS A 285 -12.98 -7.54 -22.65
CA HIS A 285 -12.64 -8.88 -22.11
C HIS A 285 -13.89 -9.67 -21.66
N LEU A 286 -15.09 -9.16 -21.88
CA LEU A 286 -16.34 -9.91 -21.69
C LEU A 286 -16.69 -10.72 -22.93
#